data_fe2ffdd807444ee74e60c2bb4b53cea9
#
_entry.id   fe2ffdd807444ee74e60c2bb4b53cea9
#
_cell.length_a   1.000
_cell.length_b   1.000
_cell.length_c   1.000
_cell.angle_alpha   90.00
_cell.angle_beta   90.00
_cell.angle_gamma   90.00
#
_symmetry.space_group_name_H-M   'P 1'
#
loop_
_entity.id
_entity.type
_entity.pdbx_description
1 polymer ?
#
loop_
_entity_poly.entity_id
_entity_poly.type
_entity_poly.pdbx_seq_one_letter_code
_entity_poly.pdbx_strand_id
1 'polypeptide(L)'
;MAEKKDLTKSLLEMYNLLHRYHLMWYGKNFGGLDPWQGQGRILSALRRMQSITQKELCYILDLRPQSLGELLQKLEANGYIVRYRSREDKRAMVVELTAKGETFQQQRPYYDELYVGLSRTERKDLQESLDKISEELRDWIRRELENDDYFEGQNYPTFKL
;
A
#
# COMPACT_ATOMS: atom_id res chain seq x y z
N MET A 1 -2.75 -31.06 12.70
CA MET A 1 -3.69 -30.37 11.81
C MET A 1 -4.54 -29.30 12.52
N ALA A 2 -5.02 -29.54 13.75
CA ALA A 2 -5.78 -28.54 14.51
C ALA A 2 -4.99 -27.26 14.83
N GLU A 3 -3.75 -27.39 15.27
CA GLU A 3 -2.85 -26.27 15.63
C GLU A 3 -2.56 -25.32 14.44
N LYS A 4 -2.36 -25.88 13.25
CA LYS A 4 -2.13 -25.06 12.03
C LYS A 4 -3.37 -24.26 11.59
N LYS A 5 -4.57 -24.80 11.86
CA LYS A 5 -5.84 -24.14 11.55
C LYS A 5 -6.10 -22.97 12.51
N ASP A 6 -5.71 -23.11 13.76
CA ASP A 6 -5.86 -22.07 14.78
C ASP A 6 -4.90 -20.89 14.54
N LEU A 7 -3.65 -21.14 14.17
CA LEU A 7 -2.68 -20.09 13.82
C LEU A 7 -3.14 -19.26 12.61
N THR A 8 -3.62 -19.92 11.55
CA THR A 8 -4.13 -19.22 10.36
C THR A 8 -5.35 -18.37 10.69
N LYS A 9 -6.27 -18.92 11.50
CA LYS A 9 -7.45 -18.17 11.97
C LYS A 9 -7.06 -16.94 12.77
N SER A 10 -6.13 -17.09 13.73
CA SER A 10 -5.64 -15.97 14.53
C SER A 10 -4.93 -14.91 13.71
N LEU A 11 -4.13 -15.29 12.69
CA LEU A 11 -3.47 -14.37 11.78
C LEU A 11 -4.49 -13.58 10.97
N LEU A 12 -5.51 -14.23 10.41
CA LEU A 12 -6.57 -13.57 9.63
C LEU A 12 -7.42 -12.65 10.49
N GLU A 13 -7.73 -13.05 11.72
CA GLU A 13 -8.46 -12.21 12.68
C GLU A 13 -7.64 -10.96 13.04
N MET A 14 -6.37 -11.12 13.37
CA MET A 14 -5.46 -10.00 13.64
C MET A 14 -5.36 -9.06 12.42
N TYR A 15 -5.21 -9.59 11.20
CA TYR A 15 -5.21 -8.79 9.97
C TYR A 15 -6.49 -7.95 9.84
N ASN A 16 -7.67 -8.58 10.05
CA ASN A 16 -8.95 -7.88 9.97
C ASN A 16 -9.10 -6.79 11.03
N LEU A 17 -8.63 -7.04 12.27
CA LEU A 17 -8.64 -6.05 13.34
C LEU A 17 -7.72 -4.89 13.05
N LEU A 18 -6.48 -5.13 12.58
CA LEU A 18 -5.54 -4.09 12.16
C LEU A 18 -6.10 -3.27 11.00
N HIS A 19 -6.68 -3.93 10.00
CA HIS A 19 -7.31 -3.26 8.87
C HIS A 19 -8.45 -2.32 9.32
N ARG A 20 -9.35 -2.80 10.19
CA ARG A 20 -10.44 -1.98 10.76
C ARG A 20 -9.90 -0.80 11.58
N TYR A 21 -8.86 -1.04 12.38
CA TYR A 21 -8.21 0.01 13.16
C TYR A 21 -7.61 1.09 12.24
N HIS A 22 -6.92 0.71 11.17
CA HIS A 22 -6.40 1.63 10.16
C HIS A 22 -7.50 2.48 9.53
N LEU A 23 -8.56 1.84 9.03
CA LEU A 23 -9.69 2.58 8.43
C LEU A 23 -10.27 3.62 9.40
N MET A 24 -10.47 3.24 10.65
CA MET A 24 -11.02 4.10 11.68
C MET A 24 -10.04 5.24 12.03
N TRP A 25 -8.76 4.93 12.24
CA TRP A 25 -7.74 5.89 12.66
C TRP A 25 -7.45 6.91 11.55
N TYR A 26 -7.22 6.46 10.31
CA TYR A 26 -6.98 7.34 9.18
C TYR A 26 -8.24 8.12 8.77
N GLY A 27 -9.42 7.51 8.88
CA GLY A 27 -10.68 8.21 8.66
C GLY A 27 -10.86 9.39 9.61
N LYS A 28 -10.57 9.19 10.90
CA LYS A 28 -10.71 10.21 11.93
C LYS A 28 -9.65 11.32 11.85
N ASN A 29 -8.39 10.96 11.57
CA ASN A 29 -7.27 11.88 11.70
C ASN A 29 -6.81 12.49 10.36
N PHE A 30 -7.04 11.81 9.22
CA PHE A 30 -6.48 12.19 7.92
C PHE A 30 -7.46 12.10 6.75
N GLY A 31 -8.76 12.14 7.01
CA GLY A 31 -9.76 12.07 5.94
C GLY A 31 -9.68 10.82 5.07
N GLY A 32 -9.22 9.70 5.64
CA GLY A 32 -9.09 8.42 4.92
C GLY A 32 -7.82 8.26 4.08
N LEU A 33 -6.80 9.12 4.26
CA LEU A 33 -5.54 9.05 3.52
C LEU A 33 -4.57 8.00 4.11
N ASP A 34 -5.04 6.75 4.18
CA ASP A 34 -4.23 5.61 4.61
C ASP A 34 -3.09 5.33 3.62
N PRO A 35 -1.80 5.28 4.04
CA PRO A 35 -0.66 5.01 3.17
C PRO A 35 -0.72 3.70 2.41
N TRP A 36 -1.49 2.75 2.90
CA TRP A 36 -1.62 1.41 2.34
C TRP A 36 -2.82 1.24 1.40
N GLN A 37 -3.73 2.22 1.37
CA GLN A 37 -4.99 2.12 0.64
C GLN A 37 -5.35 3.40 -0.10
N GLY A 38 -6.10 3.24 -1.19
CA GLY A 38 -6.77 4.31 -1.90
C GLY A 38 -5.85 5.51 -2.20
N GLN A 39 -6.31 6.70 -1.86
CA GLN A 39 -5.60 7.97 -2.11
C GLN A 39 -4.25 8.05 -1.39
N GLY A 40 -4.15 7.53 -0.17
CA GLY A 40 -2.92 7.56 0.61
C GLY A 40 -1.82 6.70 -0.02
N ARG A 41 -2.17 5.56 -0.62
CA ARG A 41 -1.24 4.70 -1.37
C ARG A 41 -0.67 5.41 -2.60
N ILE A 42 -1.48 6.21 -3.29
CA ILE A 42 -1.03 7.04 -4.42
C ILE A 42 -0.02 8.09 -3.95
N LEU A 43 -0.32 8.82 -2.87
CA LEU A 43 0.61 9.81 -2.30
C LEU A 43 1.93 9.18 -1.87
N SER A 44 1.89 7.97 -1.31
CA SER A 44 3.09 7.21 -0.93
C SER A 44 3.94 6.84 -2.15
N ALA A 45 3.33 6.44 -3.26
CA ALA A 45 4.02 6.11 -4.51
C ALA A 45 4.65 7.36 -5.14
N LEU A 46 3.90 8.46 -5.23
CA LEU A 46 4.38 9.71 -5.81
C LEU A 46 5.58 10.31 -5.07
N ARG A 47 5.65 10.16 -3.74
CA ARG A 47 6.82 10.58 -2.95
C ARG A 47 8.11 9.89 -3.31
N ARG A 48 8.02 8.63 -3.76
CA ARG A 48 9.20 7.83 -4.15
C ARG A 48 9.64 8.14 -5.57
N MET A 49 8.70 8.53 -6.43
CA MET A 49 8.90 8.60 -7.88
C MET A 49 8.94 10.02 -8.43
N GLN A 50 8.58 11.02 -7.63
CA GLN A 50 8.48 12.45 -7.95
C GLN A 50 7.48 12.77 -9.07
N SER A 51 7.69 12.28 -10.29
CA SER A 51 6.85 12.51 -11.46
C SER A 51 6.63 11.18 -12.18
N ILE A 52 5.38 10.85 -12.50
CA ILE A 52 5.03 9.57 -13.11
C ILE A 52 3.76 9.71 -13.96
N THR A 53 3.65 8.94 -15.04
CA THR A 53 2.43 8.92 -15.84
C THR A 53 1.29 8.14 -15.14
N GLN A 54 0.05 8.50 -15.45
CA GLN A 54 -1.11 7.75 -14.94
C GLN A 54 -1.07 6.27 -15.34
N LYS A 55 -0.54 5.97 -16.54
CA LYS A 55 -0.41 4.58 -17.02
C LYS A 55 0.58 3.79 -16.15
N GLU A 56 1.75 4.36 -15.87
CA GLU A 56 2.74 3.73 -14.98
C GLU A 56 2.21 3.60 -13.55
N LEU A 57 1.47 4.60 -13.07
CA LEU A 57 0.87 4.58 -11.74
C LEU A 57 -0.21 3.49 -11.62
N CYS A 58 -1.05 3.28 -12.66
CA CYS A 58 -1.97 2.13 -12.74
C CYS A 58 -1.23 0.82 -12.56
N TYR A 59 -0.13 0.70 -13.29
CA TYR A 59 0.70 -0.49 -13.31
C TYR A 59 1.35 -0.77 -11.95
N ILE A 60 2.02 0.24 -11.36
CA ILE A 60 2.73 0.10 -10.07
C ILE A 60 1.78 -0.19 -8.92
N LEU A 61 0.57 0.36 -8.97
CA LEU A 61 -0.40 0.21 -7.89
C LEU A 61 -1.40 -0.93 -8.13
N ASP A 62 -1.26 -1.64 -9.25
CA ASP A 62 -2.22 -2.67 -9.67
C ASP A 62 -3.67 -2.16 -9.60
N LEU A 63 -3.92 -1.02 -10.23
CA LEU A 63 -5.22 -0.38 -10.26
C LEU A 63 -5.75 -0.29 -11.69
N ARG A 64 -7.04 -0.54 -11.84
CA ARG A 64 -7.72 -0.28 -13.11
C ARG A 64 -7.74 1.23 -13.40
N PRO A 65 -7.61 1.66 -14.67
CA PRO A 65 -7.59 3.07 -15.04
C PRO A 65 -8.76 3.90 -14.49
N GLN A 66 -9.96 3.32 -14.46
CA GLN A 66 -11.15 3.97 -13.91
C GLN A 66 -11.00 4.23 -12.41
N SER A 67 -10.62 3.20 -11.64
CA SER A 67 -10.44 3.31 -10.18
C SER A 67 -9.34 4.32 -9.84
N LEU A 68 -8.22 4.28 -10.57
CA LEU A 68 -7.17 5.28 -10.41
C LEU A 68 -7.68 6.68 -10.74
N GLY A 69 -8.43 6.85 -11.83
CA GLY A 69 -9.01 8.14 -12.24
C GLY A 69 -9.85 8.78 -11.15
N GLU A 70 -10.73 8.02 -10.50
CA GLU A 70 -11.58 8.48 -9.38
C GLU A 70 -10.75 8.92 -8.16
N LEU A 71 -9.71 8.15 -7.82
CA LEU A 71 -8.82 8.48 -6.70
C LEU A 71 -7.98 9.74 -7.00
N LEU A 72 -7.45 9.86 -8.22
CA LEU A 72 -6.70 11.03 -8.65
C LEU A 72 -7.58 12.29 -8.68
N GLN A 73 -8.81 12.18 -9.14
CA GLN A 73 -9.74 13.30 -9.14
C GLN A 73 -9.98 13.84 -7.71
N LYS A 74 -10.14 12.95 -6.74
CA LYS A 74 -10.29 13.34 -5.32
C LYS A 74 -9.04 14.01 -4.77
N LEU A 75 -7.84 13.46 -5.08
CA LEU A 75 -6.57 14.04 -4.65
C LEU A 75 -6.31 15.41 -5.27
N GLU A 76 -6.64 15.60 -6.54
CA GLU A 76 -6.51 16.85 -7.27
C GLU A 76 -7.51 17.90 -6.73
N ALA A 77 -8.77 17.52 -6.53
CA ALA A 77 -9.79 18.40 -5.92
C ALA A 77 -9.40 18.86 -4.51
N ASN A 78 -8.71 18.00 -3.74
CA ASN A 78 -8.17 18.33 -2.42
C ASN A 78 -6.82 19.05 -2.47
N GLY A 79 -6.27 19.30 -3.66
CA GLY A 79 -5.04 20.06 -3.88
C GLY A 79 -3.76 19.33 -3.47
N TYR A 80 -3.76 18.00 -3.38
CA TYR A 80 -2.56 17.20 -3.06
C TYR A 80 -1.70 16.89 -4.27
N ILE A 81 -2.31 16.85 -5.46
CA ILE A 81 -1.64 16.56 -6.73
C ILE A 81 -2.06 17.54 -7.81
N VAL A 82 -1.25 17.61 -8.86
CA VAL A 82 -1.60 18.20 -10.15
C VAL A 82 -1.47 17.15 -11.25
N ARG A 83 -2.27 17.31 -12.30
CA ARG A 83 -2.19 16.46 -13.50
C ARG A 83 -2.03 17.34 -14.73
N TYR A 84 -1.10 16.98 -15.60
CA TYR A 84 -0.86 17.70 -16.84
C TYR A 84 -0.41 16.76 -17.95
N ARG A 85 -0.52 17.23 -19.20
CA ARG A 85 -0.02 16.46 -20.35
C ARG A 85 1.50 16.50 -20.41
N SER A 86 2.11 15.33 -20.63
CA SER A 86 3.56 15.26 -20.85
C SER A 86 3.99 16.14 -22.01
N ARG A 87 5.14 16.76 -21.87
CA ARG A 87 5.76 17.55 -22.97
C ARG A 87 6.35 16.64 -24.04
N GLU A 88 6.80 15.47 -23.66
CA GLU A 88 7.44 14.47 -24.54
C GLU A 88 6.40 13.61 -25.27
N ASP A 89 5.37 13.15 -24.57
CA ASP A 89 4.23 12.45 -25.15
C ASP A 89 2.91 13.11 -24.74
N LYS A 90 2.35 13.89 -25.67
CA LYS A 90 1.07 14.61 -25.45
C LYS A 90 -0.12 13.69 -25.16
N ARG A 91 0.00 12.38 -25.36
CA ARG A 91 -1.03 11.38 -25.02
C ARG A 91 -0.94 10.95 -23.57
N ALA A 92 0.22 11.10 -22.93
CA ALA A 92 0.44 10.73 -21.56
C ALA A 92 0.02 11.85 -20.58
N MET A 93 -0.69 11.47 -19.53
CA MET A 93 -1.00 12.34 -18.39
C MET A 93 -0.01 12.05 -17.28
N VAL A 94 0.69 13.09 -16.86
CA VAL A 94 1.65 13.05 -15.72
C VAL A 94 0.93 13.46 -14.44
N VAL A 95 1.34 12.86 -13.35
CA VAL A 95 0.84 13.13 -11.99
C VAL A 95 2.03 13.53 -11.12
N GLU A 96 1.90 14.64 -10.42
CA GLU A 96 2.92 15.15 -9.49
C GLU A 96 2.28 15.62 -8.19
N LEU A 97 3.05 15.60 -7.11
CA LEU A 97 2.65 16.20 -5.85
C LEU A 97 2.68 17.73 -5.93
N THR A 98 1.72 18.37 -5.30
CA THR A 98 1.82 19.81 -4.98
C THR A 98 2.67 20.00 -3.73
N ALA A 99 3.01 21.26 -3.40
CA ALA A 99 3.65 21.58 -2.11
C ALA A 99 2.84 21.03 -0.90
N LYS A 100 1.50 21.06 -0.99
CA LYS A 100 0.62 20.45 0.01
C LYS A 100 0.77 18.94 0.05
N GLY A 101 0.88 18.29 -1.11
CA GLY A 101 1.10 16.83 -1.21
C GLY A 101 2.46 16.41 -0.66
N GLU A 102 3.51 17.19 -0.93
CA GLU A 102 4.87 16.92 -0.44
C GLU A 102 4.97 17.08 1.07
N THR A 103 4.36 18.13 1.62
CA THR A 103 4.38 18.41 3.07
C THR A 103 3.38 17.57 3.86
N PHE A 104 2.44 16.91 3.20
CA PHE A 104 1.47 16.05 3.86
C PHE A 104 2.16 14.87 4.53
N GLN A 105 2.30 14.92 5.85
CA GLN A 105 2.88 13.82 6.63
C GLN A 105 1.81 12.77 6.91
N GLN A 106 2.01 11.59 6.33
CA GLN A 106 1.24 10.41 6.69
C GLN A 106 1.76 9.89 8.03
N GLN A 107 1.19 10.37 9.13
CA GLN A 107 1.49 9.81 10.43
C GLN A 107 1.00 8.36 10.48
N ARG A 108 1.74 7.53 11.19
CA ARG A 108 1.31 6.14 11.45
C ARG A 108 0.63 6.09 12.81
N PRO A 109 -0.35 5.21 12.99
CA PRO A 109 -0.86 4.90 14.32
C PRO A 109 0.29 4.46 15.23
N TYR A 110 0.19 4.80 16.50
CA TYR A 110 1.14 4.35 17.49
C TYR A 110 0.80 2.92 17.91
N TYR A 111 1.66 1.98 17.55
CA TYR A 111 1.41 0.56 17.75
C TYR A 111 2.01 -0.03 19.03
N ASP A 112 2.88 0.72 19.72
CA ASP A 112 3.60 0.20 20.89
C ASP A 112 2.65 -0.25 22.01
N GLU A 113 1.45 0.36 22.09
CA GLU A 113 0.42 -0.05 23.02
C GLU A 113 -0.14 -1.46 22.78
N LEU A 114 -0.06 -1.97 21.53
CA LEU A 114 -0.47 -3.33 21.20
C LEU A 114 0.41 -4.40 21.88
N TYR A 115 1.64 -4.02 22.20
CA TYR A 115 2.65 -4.93 22.72
C TYR A 115 2.87 -4.80 24.22
N VAL A 116 2.10 -3.94 24.92
CA VAL A 116 2.28 -3.68 26.38
C VAL A 116 2.15 -4.95 27.20
N GLY A 117 1.25 -5.87 26.81
CA GLY A 117 1.04 -7.15 27.49
C GLY A 117 2.13 -8.21 27.26
N LEU A 118 3.08 -7.95 26.34
CA LEU A 118 4.13 -8.90 26.00
C LEU A 118 5.44 -8.57 26.75
N SER A 119 6.07 -9.58 27.32
CA SER A 119 7.43 -9.50 27.85
C SER A 119 8.45 -9.24 26.72
N ARG A 120 9.67 -8.85 27.10
CA ARG A 120 10.76 -8.62 26.11
C ARG A 120 11.07 -9.87 25.28
N THR A 121 11.04 -11.04 25.88
CA THR A 121 11.30 -12.31 25.20
C THR A 121 10.18 -12.62 24.20
N GLU A 122 8.91 -12.53 24.62
CA GLU A 122 7.76 -12.77 23.75
C GLU A 122 7.73 -11.80 22.55
N ARG A 123 8.12 -10.53 22.74
CA ARG A 123 8.24 -9.58 21.62
C ARG A 123 9.31 -9.99 20.62
N LYS A 124 10.45 -10.48 21.11
CA LYS A 124 11.54 -10.97 20.25
C LYS A 124 11.11 -12.21 19.46
N ASP A 125 10.52 -13.19 20.13
CA ASP A 125 10.06 -14.43 19.51
C ASP A 125 8.95 -14.18 18.48
N LEU A 126 8.05 -13.24 18.78
CA LEU A 126 7.02 -12.78 17.85
C LEU A 126 7.64 -12.11 16.62
N GLN A 127 8.63 -11.22 16.80
CA GLN A 127 9.33 -10.56 15.69
C GLN A 127 9.99 -11.57 14.76
N GLU A 128 10.75 -12.51 15.32
CA GLU A 128 11.41 -13.57 14.55
C GLU A 128 10.41 -14.46 13.79
N SER A 129 9.26 -14.75 14.41
CA SER A 129 8.20 -15.54 13.79
C SER A 129 7.52 -14.79 12.64
N LEU A 130 7.23 -13.50 12.83
CA LEU A 130 6.64 -12.64 11.81
C LEU A 130 7.59 -12.44 10.61
N ASP A 131 8.90 -12.30 10.88
CA ASP A 131 9.90 -12.16 9.82
C ASP A 131 9.95 -13.42 8.94
N LYS A 132 9.98 -14.60 9.54
CA LYS A 132 9.95 -15.90 8.82
C LYS A 132 8.67 -16.06 7.99
N ILE A 133 7.50 -15.79 8.57
CA ILE A 133 6.23 -15.89 7.85
C ILE A 133 6.18 -14.89 6.69
N SER A 134 6.70 -13.68 6.89
CA SER A 134 6.74 -12.64 5.87
C SER A 134 7.66 -13.03 4.70
N GLU A 135 8.78 -13.70 4.98
CA GLU A 135 9.71 -14.18 3.95
C GLU A 135 9.06 -15.29 3.12
N GLU A 136 8.47 -16.30 3.76
CA GLU A 136 7.71 -17.36 3.07
C GLU A 136 6.58 -16.79 2.19
N LEU A 137 5.85 -15.82 2.70
CA LEU A 137 4.76 -15.19 1.93
C LEU A 137 5.28 -14.42 0.71
N ARG A 138 6.43 -13.72 0.84
CA ARG A 138 7.08 -13.06 -0.32
C ARG A 138 7.49 -14.08 -1.38
N ASP A 139 8.02 -15.23 -0.96
CA ASP A 139 8.43 -16.28 -1.87
C ASP A 139 7.24 -16.97 -2.54
N TRP A 140 6.12 -17.11 -1.84
CA TRP A 140 4.87 -17.59 -2.46
C TRP A 140 4.37 -16.62 -3.52
N ILE A 141 4.29 -15.34 -3.19
CA ILE A 141 3.86 -14.30 -4.14
C ILE A 141 4.76 -14.29 -5.38
N ARG A 142 6.09 -14.40 -5.19
CA ARG A 142 7.04 -14.43 -6.30
C ARG A 142 6.81 -15.64 -7.20
N ARG A 143 6.64 -16.84 -6.63
CA ARG A 143 6.37 -18.06 -7.39
C ARG A 143 5.06 -18.02 -8.15
N GLU A 144 4.01 -17.49 -7.56
CA GLU A 144 2.72 -17.33 -8.25
C GLU A 144 2.85 -16.34 -9.41
N LEU A 145 3.53 -15.21 -9.23
CA LEU A 145 3.77 -14.23 -10.29
C LEU A 145 4.65 -14.78 -11.44
N GLU A 146 5.55 -15.73 -11.16
CA GLU A 146 6.39 -16.38 -12.17
C GLU A 146 5.66 -17.51 -12.93
N ASN A 147 4.66 -18.14 -12.31
CA ASN A 147 3.92 -19.29 -12.87
C ASN A 147 2.61 -18.91 -13.56
N ASP A 148 2.17 -17.66 -13.50
CA ASP A 148 0.85 -17.26 -13.97
C ASP A 148 0.92 -16.68 -15.38
N ASP A 149 0.61 -17.49 -16.40
CA ASP A 149 0.39 -17.08 -17.81
C ASP A 149 -0.69 -15.98 -17.93
N TYR A 150 -1.47 -15.76 -16.87
CA TYR A 150 -2.46 -14.68 -16.79
C TYR A 150 -1.82 -13.28 -16.86
N PHE A 151 -0.53 -13.18 -16.50
CA PHE A 151 0.24 -11.94 -16.52
C PHE A 151 1.08 -11.72 -17.79
N GLU A 152 1.17 -12.68 -18.70
CA GLU A 152 1.96 -12.53 -19.97
C GLU A 152 1.48 -11.39 -20.89
N GLY A 153 0.28 -10.85 -20.65
CA GLY A 153 -0.24 -9.66 -21.36
C GLY A 153 -0.15 -8.35 -20.58
N GLN A 154 0.24 -8.38 -19.32
CA GLN A 154 0.32 -7.21 -18.44
C GLN A 154 1.69 -7.20 -17.78
N ASN A 155 2.60 -6.37 -18.30
CA ASN A 155 3.91 -6.13 -17.69
C ASN A 155 3.75 -5.61 -16.24
N TYR A 156 3.74 -6.47 -15.24
CA TYR A 156 3.85 -6.07 -13.84
C TYR A 156 5.32 -5.75 -13.51
N PRO A 157 5.62 -4.62 -12.87
CA PRO A 157 6.98 -4.38 -12.39
C PRO A 157 7.29 -5.41 -11.32
N THR A 158 8.39 -6.12 -11.49
CA THR A 158 9.01 -6.84 -10.39
C THR A 158 9.27 -5.86 -9.27
N PHE A 159 8.44 -5.87 -8.23
CA PHE A 159 8.74 -5.14 -7.01
C PHE A 159 10.04 -5.70 -6.44
N LYS A 160 11.11 -4.92 -6.52
CA LYS A 160 12.19 -5.06 -5.55
C LYS A 160 11.63 -4.59 -4.21
N LEU A 161 11.17 -5.55 -3.43
CA LEU A 161 10.77 -5.39 -2.03
C LEU A 161 11.98 -4.99 -1.20
#